data_e9066353806b7f947331d4abfcdb8188
#
_entry.id   e9066353806b7f947331d4abfcdb8188
#
_cell.length_a   1.000
_cell.length_b   1.000
_cell.length_c   1.000
_cell.angle_alpha   90.00
_cell.angle_beta   90.00
_cell.angle_gamma   90.00
#
_symmetry.space_group_name_H-M   'P 1'
#
loop_
_entity.id
_entity.type
_entity.pdbx_description
1 polymer ?
#
loop_
_entity_poly.entity_id
_entity_poly.type
_entity_poly.pdbx_seq_one_letter_code
_entity_poly.pdbx_strand_id
1 'polypeptide(L)'
;MSNELYLVLDESLAKGTASREENFDGELGVIAGYFVRGKNIQQTRQALEAIRSSFPISENKKHHVTDATTSEQQRARQAIFDYLDDRELPLIYEALYVQGLHNDNKRTNELMQQARENRRSNVSIPWRPENERLLSVAFDNVFGKSVAYALDHFDSNINISVITDTLDETILDEFRQRATDFLAMEEPKETQIRAYDREKSEPRMLTGRSSMTGDLDSFTRRLRNVTYSIVQEDSGLTFATDVLANSIGYQLTQNAKAKGKIDLNSRAAIAGHRLEHYFYGVTEGTIMRNPSDTIYRPPGQTD
;
A
#
# COMPACT_ATOMS: atom_id res chain seq x y z
N MET A 1 4.45 28.42 -5.24
CA MET A 1 5.05 27.22 -5.88
C MET A 1 4.54 26.02 -5.11
N SER A 2 4.07 24.98 -5.79
CA SER A 2 3.66 23.74 -5.12
C SER A 2 4.89 23.00 -4.60
N ASN A 3 4.78 22.39 -3.41
CA ASN A 3 5.80 21.47 -2.90
C ASN A 3 5.59 20.13 -3.60
N GLU A 4 6.59 19.65 -4.33
CA GLU A 4 6.53 18.35 -4.99
C GLU A 4 7.24 17.30 -4.16
N LEU A 5 6.53 16.21 -3.90
CA LEU A 5 7.05 14.99 -3.28
C LEU A 5 6.82 13.82 -4.25
N TYR A 6 7.89 13.16 -4.62
CA TYR A 6 7.82 11.93 -5.39
C TYR A 6 7.86 10.74 -4.44
N LEU A 7 6.90 9.84 -4.61
CA LEU A 7 6.82 8.56 -3.95
C LEU A 7 7.06 7.48 -4.99
N VAL A 8 8.21 6.83 -4.95
CA VAL A 8 8.52 5.73 -5.88
C VAL A 8 8.22 4.42 -5.19
N LEU A 9 7.36 3.58 -5.80
CA LEU A 9 6.83 2.35 -5.21
C LEU A 9 7.03 1.13 -6.11
N ASP A 10 7.18 -0.01 -5.47
CA ASP A 10 7.06 -1.33 -6.10
C ASP A 10 6.49 -2.35 -5.11
N GLU A 11 6.00 -3.47 -5.64
CA GLU A 11 5.49 -4.58 -4.86
C GLU A 11 6.45 -5.77 -4.83
N SER A 12 6.37 -6.57 -3.77
CA SER A 12 7.13 -7.82 -3.65
C SER A 12 6.30 -8.92 -2.99
N LEU A 13 6.64 -10.18 -3.29
CA LEU A 13 6.02 -11.40 -2.78
C LEU A 13 4.58 -11.59 -3.30
N ALA A 14 3.60 -11.85 -2.41
CA ALA A 14 2.24 -12.16 -2.84
C ALA A 14 1.55 -10.95 -3.47
N LYS A 15 1.06 -11.13 -4.70
CA LYS A 15 0.25 -10.13 -5.43
C LYS A 15 -1.25 -10.48 -5.41
N GLY A 16 -1.61 -11.52 -4.64
CA GLY A 16 -2.87 -12.22 -4.79
C GLY A 16 -4.12 -11.43 -4.45
N THR A 17 -5.21 -11.83 -5.09
CA THR A 17 -6.55 -11.46 -4.64
C THR A 17 -6.81 -12.19 -3.32
N ALA A 18 -7.40 -11.51 -2.35
CA ALA A 18 -7.82 -12.09 -1.07
C ALA A 18 -8.94 -13.14 -1.18
N SER A 19 -9.26 -13.59 -2.40
CA SER A 19 -10.20 -14.68 -2.66
C SER A 19 -9.62 -16.05 -2.37
N ARG A 20 -8.30 -16.18 -2.13
CA ARG A 20 -7.64 -17.46 -1.81
C ARG A 20 -6.97 -17.40 -0.45
N GLU A 21 -6.90 -18.56 0.17
CA GLU A 21 -6.05 -18.82 1.33
C GLU A 21 -4.56 -18.67 0.94
N GLU A 22 -3.70 -18.53 1.93
CA GLU A 22 -2.25 -18.53 1.73
C GLU A 22 -1.76 -19.85 1.07
N ASN A 23 -0.72 -19.77 0.25
CA ASN A 23 -0.12 -20.96 -0.38
C ASN A 23 0.78 -21.73 0.60
N PHE A 24 1.35 -21.03 1.56
CA PHE A 24 2.18 -21.57 2.64
C PHE A 24 2.02 -20.69 3.88
N ASP A 25 2.23 -21.28 5.05
CA ASP A 25 2.04 -20.61 6.34
C ASP A 25 2.90 -19.34 6.45
N GLY A 26 2.22 -18.22 6.70
CA GLY A 26 2.85 -16.91 6.82
C GLY A 26 3.17 -16.25 5.49
N GLU A 27 2.51 -16.62 4.39
CA GLU A 27 2.60 -15.88 3.13
C GLU A 27 2.20 -14.42 3.35
N LEU A 28 3.04 -13.51 2.85
CA LEU A 28 2.82 -12.07 2.96
C LEU A 28 3.06 -11.36 1.64
N GLY A 29 2.50 -10.18 1.49
CA GLY A 29 2.79 -9.27 0.39
C GLY A 29 3.21 -7.92 0.93
N VAL A 30 4.01 -7.20 0.15
CA VAL A 30 4.61 -5.93 0.51
C VAL A 30 4.46 -4.93 -0.62
N ILE A 31 4.15 -3.68 -0.29
CA ILE A 31 4.45 -2.51 -1.11
C ILE A 31 5.52 -1.71 -0.38
N ALA A 32 6.57 -1.33 -1.07
CA ALA A 32 7.66 -0.57 -0.49
C ALA A 32 8.19 0.50 -1.45
N GLY A 33 8.84 1.51 -0.90
CA GLY A 33 9.39 2.59 -1.69
C GLY A 33 10.16 3.62 -0.89
N TYR A 34 10.43 4.74 -1.57
CA TYR A 34 11.14 5.86 -0.97
C TYR A 34 10.60 7.19 -1.46
N PHE A 35 10.89 8.24 -0.69
CA PHE A 35 10.51 9.60 -1.02
C PHE A 35 11.67 10.38 -1.63
N VAL A 36 11.35 11.19 -2.64
CA VAL A 36 12.28 12.16 -3.22
C VAL A 36 11.62 13.53 -3.31
N ARG A 37 12.24 14.56 -2.76
CA ARG A 37 11.75 15.93 -2.92
C ARG A 37 11.92 16.40 -4.36
N GLY A 38 10.97 17.18 -4.89
CA GLY A 38 10.95 17.63 -6.27
C GLY A 38 12.26 18.24 -6.78
N LYS A 39 12.92 19.03 -5.94
CA LYS A 39 14.24 19.64 -6.27
C LYS A 39 15.35 18.62 -6.55
N ASN A 40 15.22 17.39 -6.07
CA ASN A 40 16.24 16.34 -6.15
C ASN A 40 15.90 15.25 -7.18
N ILE A 41 14.68 15.21 -7.71
CA ILE A 41 14.19 14.07 -8.52
C ILE A 41 15.06 13.80 -9.75
N GLN A 42 15.48 14.85 -10.46
CA GLN A 42 16.30 14.67 -11.67
C GLN A 42 17.68 14.12 -11.37
N GLN A 43 18.31 14.60 -10.29
CA GLN A 43 19.62 14.09 -9.84
C GLN A 43 19.48 12.62 -9.39
N THR A 44 18.44 12.29 -8.64
CA THR A 44 18.16 10.92 -8.18
C THR A 44 17.92 10.00 -9.37
N ARG A 45 17.11 10.43 -10.35
CA ARG A 45 16.83 9.69 -11.57
C ARG A 45 18.12 9.36 -12.34
N GLN A 46 18.96 10.35 -12.58
CA GLN A 46 20.23 10.18 -13.30
C GLN A 46 21.17 9.21 -12.58
N ALA A 47 21.30 9.35 -11.26
CA ALA A 47 22.19 8.49 -10.48
C ALA A 47 21.71 7.04 -10.45
N LEU A 48 20.43 6.79 -10.22
CA LEU A 48 19.87 5.45 -10.20
C LEU A 48 19.84 4.81 -11.59
N GLU A 49 19.64 5.59 -12.66
CA GLU A 49 19.75 5.08 -14.02
C GLU A 49 21.18 4.69 -14.37
N ALA A 50 22.18 5.43 -13.89
CA ALA A 50 23.58 5.05 -14.06
C ALA A 50 23.91 3.73 -13.32
N ILE A 51 23.33 3.53 -12.11
CA ILE A 51 23.47 2.25 -11.41
C ILE A 51 22.80 1.13 -12.22
N ARG A 52 21.53 1.31 -12.62
CA ARG A 52 20.78 0.35 -13.42
C ARG A 52 21.55 -0.06 -14.68
N SER A 53 22.08 0.91 -15.42
CA SER A 53 22.80 0.69 -16.67
C SER A 53 24.13 -0.04 -16.49
N SER A 54 24.66 -0.14 -15.26
CA SER A 54 25.87 -0.92 -14.95
C SER A 54 25.62 -2.43 -14.84
N PHE A 55 24.36 -2.86 -14.85
CA PHE A 55 23.99 -4.29 -14.82
C PHE A 55 23.60 -4.75 -16.23
N PRO A 56 23.97 -5.98 -16.61
CA PRO A 56 23.67 -6.50 -17.94
C PRO A 56 22.16 -6.61 -18.15
N ILE A 57 21.69 -6.00 -19.23
CA ILE A 57 20.30 -6.07 -19.68
C ILE A 57 20.18 -7.23 -20.66
N SER A 58 19.22 -8.09 -20.45
CA SER A 58 18.71 -8.95 -21.52
C SER A 58 17.95 -8.08 -22.52
N GLU A 59 18.40 -7.99 -23.76
CA GLU A 59 17.96 -7.03 -24.80
C GLU A 59 16.43 -6.98 -25.07
N ASN A 60 15.63 -7.82 -24.46
CA ASN A 60 14.17 -7.89 -24.68
C ASN A 60 13.33 -8.12 -23.41
N LYS A 61 13.88 -7.87 -22.22
CA LYS A 61 13.14 -8.07 -20.97
C LYS A 61 13.30 -6.86 -20.05
N LYS A 62 12.22 -6.55 -19.35
CA LYS A 62 12.21 -5.66 -18.22
C LYS A 62 13.22 -6.11 -17.17
N HIS A 63 13.95 -5.16 -16.59
CA HIS A 63 14.94 -5.44 -15.54
C HIS A 63 14.22 -5.73 -14.22
N HIS A 64 14.13 -7.00 -13.86
CA HIS A 64 13.83 -7.40 -12.49
C HIS A 64 15.12 -7.89 -11.81
N VAL A 65 15.35 -7.43 -10.59
CA VAL A 65 16.54 -7.88 -9.83
C VAL A 65 16.55 -9.40 -9.63
N THR A 66 15.37 -10.02 -9.60
CA THR A 66 15.22 -11.48 -9.46
C THR A 66 15.66 -12.28 -10.68
N ASP A 67 15.73 -11.65 -11.86
CA ASP A 67 16.21 -12.30 -13.10
C ASP A 67 17.75 -12.36 -13.22
N ALA A 68 18.43 -11.60 -12.37
CA ALA A 68 19.89 -11.54 -12.34
C ALA A 68 20.50 -12.71 -11.55
N THR A 69 21.79 -12.98 -11.79
CA THR A 69 22.54 -13.95 -10.97
C THR A 69 22.66 -13.50 -9.51
N THR A 70 22.85 -14.42 -8.58
CA THR A 70 23.00 -14.11 -7.16
C THR A 70 24.05 -13.03 -6.88
N SER A 71 25.20 -13.08 -7.60
CA SER A 71 26.25 -12.08 -7.45
C SER A 71 25.87 -10.71 -8.00
N GLU A 72 25.10 -10.66 -9.07
CA GLU A 72 24.56 -9.42 -9.63
C GLU A 72 23.48 -8.83 -8.73
N GLN A 73 22.58 -9.66 -8.20
CA GLN A 73 21.59 -9.22 -7.21
C GLN A 73 22.25 -8.59 -5.97
N GLN A 74 23.34 -9.21 -5.47
CA GLN A 74 24.08 -8.65 -4.33
C GLN A 74 24.73 -7.32 -4.68
N ARG A 75 25.36 -7.19 -5.87
CA ARG A 75 25.95 -5.94 -6.32
C ARG A 75 24.90 -4.84 -6.52
N ALA A 76 23.76 -5.17 -7.14
CA ALA A 76 22.66 -4.23 -7.33
C ALA A 76 22.14 -3.74 -5.98
N ARG A 77 21.87 -4.65 -5.05
CA ARG A 77 21.44 -4.32 -3.70
C ARG A 77 22.42 -3.42 -2.98
N GLN A 78 23.73 -3.76 -3.05
CA GLN A 78 24.76 -2.94 -2.44
C GLN A 78 24.77 -1.53 -3.01
N ALA A 79 24.83 -1.37 -4.34
CA ALA A 79 24.89 -0.07 -4.99
C ALA A 79 23.65 0.81 -4.73
N ILE A 80 22.45 0.19 -4.76
CA ILE A 80 21.20 0.90 -4.45
C ILE A 80 21.16 1.32 -2.98
N PHE A 81 21.52 0.42 -2.06
CA PHE A 81 21.49 0.74 -0.63
C PHE A 81 22.55 1.78 -0.25
N ASP A 82 23.73 1.75 -0.85
CA ASP A 82 24.74 2.80 -0.67
C ASP A 82 24.18 4.15 -1.12
N TYR A 83 23.50 4.19 -2.27
CA TYR A 83 22.90 5.42 -2.77
C TYR A 83 21.79 5.94 -1.86
N LEU A 84 20.87 5.06 -1.41
CA LEU A 84 19.74 5.45 -0.53
C LEU A 84 20.25 5.96 0.83
N ASP A 85 21.29 5.29 1.37
CA ASP A 85 21.96 5.62 2.63
C ASP A 85 22.70 6.97 2.53
N ASP A 86 23.57 7.14 1.53
CA ASP A 86 24.32 8.38 1.28
C ASP A 86 23.42 9.62 1.09
N ARG A 87 22.21 9.41 0.62
CA ARG A 87 21.21 10.46 0.40
C ARG A 87 20.20 10.60 1.53
N GLU A 88 20.28 9.73 2.53
CA GLU A 88 19.34 9.69 3.66
C GLU A 88 17.88 9.76 3.18
N LEU A 89 17.56 8.99 2.09
CA LEU A 89 16.22 9.02 1.54
C LEU A 89 15.24 8.35 2.49
N PRO A 90 14.14 9.02 2.87
CA PRO A 90 13.13 8.39 3.72
C PRO A 90 12.47 7.24 2.98
N LEU A 91 12.33 6.11 3.66
CA LEU A 91 11.75 4.88 3.13
C LEU A 91 10.36 4.64 3.72
N ILE A 92 9.57 3.89 3.00
CA ILE A 92 8.23 3.53 3.44
C ILE A 92 7.91 2.10 2.99
N TYR A 93 7.14 1.39 3.78
CA TYR A 93 6.53 0.14 3.34
C TYR A 93 5.21 -0.13 4.07
N GLU A 94 4.43 -1.03 3.50
CA GLU A 94 3.28 -1.67 4.11
C GLU A 94 3.29 -3.15 3.74
N ALA A 95 3.04 -4.00 4.72
CA ALA A 95 3.02 -5.44 4.53
C ALA A 95 1.78 -6.07 5.17
N LEU A 96 1.22 -7.08 4.52
CA LEU A 96 0.01 -7.75 4.95
C LEU A 96 0.19 -9.28 4.84
N TYR A 97 -0.34 -10.01 5.82
CA TYR A 97 -0.50 -11.46 5.68
C TYR A 97 -1.66 -11.78 4.72
N VAL A 98 -1.40 -12.66 3.75
CA VAL A 98 -2.43 -13.13 2.79
C VAL A 98 -3.61 -13.74 3.53
N GLN A 99 -3.35 -14.63 4.49
CA GLN A 99 -4.40 -15.28 5.28
C GLN A 99 -5.15 -14.28 6.16
N GLY A 100 -4.47 -13.26 6.68
CA GLY A 100 -5.10 -12.21 7.47
C GLY A 100 -6.16 -11.45 6.68
N LEU A 101 -5.80 -11.03 5.47
CA LEU A 101 -6.72 -10.35 4.56
C LEU A 101 -7.85 -11.27 4.10
N HIS A 102 -7.56 -12.54 3.80
CA HIS A 102 -8.58 -13.53 3.44
C HIS A 102 -9.61 -13.71 4.57
N ASN A 103 -9.15 -13.83 5.81
CA ASN A 103 -10.02 -13.99 6.98
C ASN A 103 -10.89 -12.76 7.20
N ASP A 104 -10.35 -11.55 7.03
CA ASP A 104 -11.11 -10.32 7.15
C ASP A 104 -12.19 -10.19 6.07
N ASN A 105 -11.85 -10.47 4.81
CA ASN A 105 -12.82 -10.51 3.72
C ASN A 105 -13.94 -11.52 4.00
N LYS A 106 -13.60 -12.72 4.45
CA LYS A 106 -14.58 -13.75 4.82
C LYS A 106 -15.50 -13.25 5.94
N ARG A 107 -14.92 -12.72 7.03
CA ARG A 107 -15.68 -12.16 8.16
C ARG A 107 -16.61 -11.03 7.73
N THR A 108 -16.12 -10.10 6.92
CA THR A 108 -16.92 -8.98 6.41
C THR A 108 -18.10 -9.48 5.57
N ASN A 109 -17.85 -10.45 4.68
CA ASN A 109 -18.89 -11.04 3.86
C ASN A 109 -19.94 -11.80 4.71
N GLU A 110 -19.53 -12.53 5.74
CA GLU A 110 -20.43 -13.22 6.67
C GLU A 110 -21.29 -12.21 7.47
N LEU A 111 -20.70 -11.14 7.99
CA LEU A 111 -21.44 -10.09 8.70
C LEU A 111 -22.45 -9.39 7.80
N MET A 112 -22.09 -9.10 6.57
CA MET A 112 -23.00 -8.49 5.59
C MET A 112 -24.14 -9.44 5.21
N GLN A 113 -23.86 -10.73 5.09
CA GLN A 113 -24.90 -11.75 4.86
C GLN A 113 -25.86 -11.84 6.05
N GLN A 114 -25.37 -11.93 7.29
CA GLN A 114 -26.17 -11.96 8.50
C GLN A 114 -27.02 -10.69 8.65
N ALA A 115 -26.45 -9.51 8.41
CA ALA A 115 -27.18 -8.26 8.43
C ALA A 115 -28.34 -8.24 7.41
N ARG A 116 -28.13 -8.89 6.26
CA ARG A 116 -29.15 -9.06 5.22
C ARG A 116 -30.27 -10.03 5.61
N GLU A 117 -29.93 -11.17 6.19
CA GLU A 117 -30.88 -12.18 6.66
C GLU A 117 -31.75 -11.65 7.81
N ASN A 118 -31.16 -10.89 8.72
CA ASN A 118 -31.84 -10.28 9.86
C ASN A 118 -32.68 -9.04 9.52
N ARG A 119 -32.60 -8.54 8.29
CA ARG A 119 -33.41 -7.39 7.86
C ARG A 119 -34.89 -7.77 7.78
N ARG A 120 -35.69 -7.19 8.66
CA ARG A 120 -37.17 -7.17 8.58
C ARG A 120 -37.68 -6.16 7.54
N SER A 121 -36.93 -5.91 6.49
CA SER A 121 -37.25 -4.89 5.48
C SER A 121 -37.86 -5.54 4.25
N ASN A 122 -38.91 -4.95 3.73
CA ASN A 122 -39.51 -5.32 2.45
C ASN A 122 -38.62 -5.00 1.25
N VAL A 123 -37.42 -4.43 1.49
CA VAL A 123 -36.47 -4.04 0.46
C VAL A 123 -35.35 -5.07 0.36
N SER A 124 -35.19 -5.62 -0.83
CA SER A 124 -34.06 -6.50 -1.17
C SER A 124 -32.96 -5.71 -1.89
N ILE A 125 -31.75 -5.76 -1.32
CA ILE A 125 -30.57 -5.15 -1.92
C ILE A 125 -29.76 -6.28 -2.58
N PRO A 126 -29.47 -6.19 -3.90
CA PRO A 126 -28.53 -7.11 -4.52
C PRO A 126 -27.17 -6.96 -3.84
N TRP A 127 -26.57 -8.07 -3.49
CA TRP A 127 -25.27 -8.10 -2.88
C TRP A 127 -24.33 -8.99 -3.70
N ARG A 128 -23.12 -8.50 -3.87
CA ARG A 128 -22.00 -9.31 -4.38
C ARG A 128 -20.92 -9.28 -3.31
N PRO A 129 -20.28 -10.42 -3.00
CA PRO A 129 -19.13 -10.39 -2.13
C PRO A 129 -18.04 -9.52 -2.77
N GLU A 130 -17.57 -8.54 -2.02
CA GLU A 130 -16.42 -7.74 -2.40
C GLU A 130 -15.23 -8.30 -1.64
N ASN A 131 -14.22 -8.71 -2.38
CA ASN A 131 -12.95 -9.13 -1.81
C ASN A 131 -11.91 -8.06 -2.14
N GLU A 132 -11.35 -7.48 -1.10
CA GLU A 132 -10.25 -6.55 -1.26
C GLU A 132 -9.00 -7.26 -1.76
N ARG A 133 -8.25 -6.59 -2.63
CA ARG A 133 -6.96 -7.07 -3.11
C ARG A 133 -5.86 -6.63 -2.16
N LEU A 134 -4.88 -7.49 -1.93
CA LEU A 134 -3.77 -7.22 -1.04
C LEU A 134 -3.00 -5.95 -1.47
N LEU A 135 -2.71 -5.81 -2.76
CA LEU A 135 -2.01 -4.64 -3.26
C LEU A 135 -2.79 -3.35 -3.07
N SER A 136 -4.12 -3.38 -3.26
CA SER A 136 -4.96 -2.19 -3.11
C SER A 136 -5.03 -1.74 -1.65
N VAL A 137 -5.13 -2.68 -0.71
CA VAL A 137 -5.11 -2.37 0.74
C VAL A 137 -3.73 -1.86 1.18
N ALA A 138 -2.66 -2.52 0.73
CA ALA A 138 -1.30 -2.08 1.05
C ALA A 138 -1.01 -0.68 0.48
N PHE A 139 -1.48 -0.40 -0.75
CA PHE A 139 -1.35 0.92 -1.36
C PHE A 139 -2.10 2.00 -0.56
N ASP A 140 -3.34 1.73 -0.14
CA ASP A 140 -4.13 2.68 0.65
C ASP A 140 -3.38 3.14 1.91
N ASN A 141 -2.78 2.19 2.62
CA ASN A 141 -2.00 2.49 3.82
C ASN A 141 -0.68 3.21 3.51
N VAL A 142 0.05 2.80 2.47
CA VAL A 142 1.28 3.50 2.03
C VAL A 142 0.95 4.92 1.59
N PHE A 143 -0.13 5.11 0.84
CA PHE A 143 -0.56 6.43 0.41
C PHE A 143 -0.95 7.31 1.61
N GLY A 144 -1.71 6.79 2.57
CA GLY A 144 -2.05 7.48 3.81
C GLY A 144 -0.81 7.91 4.61
N LYS A 145 0.15 7.01 4.78
CA LYS A 145 1.46 7.33 5.41
C LYS A 145 2.21 8.41 4.61
N SER A 146 2.12 8.37 3.26
CA SER A 146 2.79 9.34 2.40
C SER A 146 2.18 10.73 2.51
N VAL A 147 0.87 10.82 2.63
CA VAL A 147 0.16 12.08 2.93
C VAL A 147 0.58 12.60 4.30
N ALA A 148 0.63 11.75 5.33
CA ALA A 148 1.10 12.14 6.66
C ALA A 148 2.53 12.69 6.60
N TYR A 149 3.45 11.95 5.95
CA TYR A 149 4.83 12.42 5.74
C TYR A 149 4.88 13.79 5.04
N ALA A 150 4.10 13.96 3.98
CA ALA A 150 4.06 15.22 3.24
C ALA A 150 3.54 16.38 4.11
N LEU A 151 2.49 16.14 4.90
CA LEU A 151 1.93 17.13 5.82
C LEU A 151 2.89 17.48 6.99
N ASP A 152 3.76 16.57 7.41
CA ASP A 152 4.78 16.84 8.43
C ASP A 152 5.95 17.68 7.91
N HIS A 153 6.21 17.63 6.60
CA HIS A 153 7.41 18.25 6.00
C HIS A 153 7.14 19.46 5.12
N PHE A 154 5.86 19.75 4.82
CA PHE A 154 5.47 20.87 3.98
C PHE A 154 4.27 21.63 4.57
N ASP A 155 4.34 22.97 4.52
CA ASP A 155 3.31 23.83 5.12
C ASP A 155 2.14 24.15 4.17
N SER A 156 2.30 23.97 2.86
CA SER A 156 1.29 24.42 1.88
C SER A 156 1.36 23.64 0.58
N ASN A 157 0.25 23.65 -0.16
CA ASN A 157 0.05 23.11 -1.52
C ASN A 157 1.05 22.01 -1.91
N ILE A 158 0.70 20.79 -1.60
CA ILE A 158 1.54 19.60 -1.79
C ILE A 158 1.04 18.85 -3.02
N ASN A 159 1.95 18.46 -3.90
CA ASN A 159 1.67 17.49 -4.96
C ASN A 159 2.46 16.22 -4.70
N ILE A 160 1.76 15.09 -4.52
CA ILE A 160 2.38 13.78 -4.37
C ILE A 160 2.34 13.07 -5.73
N SER A 161 3.50 12.92 -6.35
CA SER A 161 3.65 12.17 -7.61
C SER A 161 4.08 10.74 -7.28
N VAL A 162 3.16 9.80 -7.40
CA VAL A 162 3.44 8.36 -7.23
C VAL A 162 4.01 7.83 -8.54
N ILE A 163 5.20 7.23 -8.46
CA ILE A 163 5.86 6.56 -9.58
C ILE A 163 5.87 5.06 -9.28
N THR A 164 5.30 4.28 -10.19
CA THR A 164 5.32 2.81 -10.09
C THR A 164 5.94 2.21 -11.33
N ASP A 165 6.37 0.98 -11.22
CA ASP A 165 6.62 0.16 -12.38
C ASP A 165 5.30 -0.17 -13.13
N THR A 166 5.35 -0.89 -14.24
CA THR A 166 4.18 -1.23 -15.04
C THR A 166 3.23 -2.15 -14.25
N LEU A 167 2.04 -1.66 -13.97
CA LEU A 167 0.94 -2.37 -13.33
C LEU A 167 -0.17 -2.65 -14.34
N ASP A 168 -1.00 -3.66 -14.06
CA ASP A 168 -2.25 -3.85 -14.79
C ASP A 168 -3.16 -2.63 -14.62
N GLU A 169 -3.85 -2.21 -15.68
CA GLU A 169 -4.72 -1.03 -15.66
C GLU A 169 -5.81 -1.13 -14.56
N THR A 170 -6.31 -2.34 -14.29
CA THR A 170 -7.27 -2.56 -13.21
C THR A 170 -6.69 -2.22 -11.83
N ILE A 171 -5.43 -2.58 -11.57
CA ILE A 171 -4.74 -2.26 -10.30
C ILE A 171 -4.46 -0.77 -10.23
N LEU A 172 -4.04 -0.18 -11.34
CA LEU A 172 -3.78 1.25 -11.44
C LEU A 172 -5.04 2.08 -11.17
N ASP A 173 -6.18 1.67 -11.71
CA ASP A 173 -7.46 2.31 -11.45
C ASP A 173 -7.90 2.16 -10.00
N GLU A 174 -7.67 1.01 -9.37
CA GLU A 174 -7.90 0.82 -7.95
C GLU A 174 -7.01 1.76 -7.11
N PHE A 175 -5.74 1.93 -7.46
CA PHE A 175 -4.84 2.87 -6.78
C PHE A 175 -5.32 4.32 -6.92
N ARG A 176 -5.75 4.72 -8.11
CA ARG A 176 -6.33 6.05 -8.36
C ARG A 176 -7.59 6.28 -7.51
N GLN A 177 -8.47 5.28 -7.49
CA GLN A 177 -9.70 5.35 -6.69
C GLN A 177 -9.40 5.47 -5.20
N ARG A 178 -8.49 4.64 -4.66
CA ARG A 178 -8.08 4.68 -3.24
C ARG A 178 -7.49 6.03 -2.86
N ALA A 179 -6.57 6.57 -3.66
CA ALA A 179 -5.99 7.88 -3.41
C ALA A 179 -7.04 9.00 -3.43
N THR A 180 -7.98 8.94 -4.38
CA THR A 180 -9.11 9.90 -4.45
C THR A 180 -9.99 9.79 -3.21
N ASP A 181 -10.41 8.57 -2.84
CA ASP A 181 -11.27 8.34 -1.68
C ASP A 181 -10.59 8.78 -0.37
N PHE A 182 -9.28 8.56 -0.25
CA PHE A 182 -8.51 9.01 0.91
C PHE A 182 -8.49 10.55 1.03
N LEU A 183 -8.22 11.26 -0.06
CA LEU A 183 -8.18 12.72 -0.04
C LEU A 183 -9.57 13.35 0.11
N ALA A 184 -10.62 12.65 -0.32
CA ALA A 184 -12.01 13.08 -0.20
C ALA A 184 -12.72 12.57 1.06
N MET A 185 -11.99 12.05 2.06
CA MET A 185 -12.59 11.43 3.25
C MET A 185 -13.48 12.36 4.08
N GLU A 186 -13.30 13.68 3.96
CA GLU A 186 -14.18 14.66 4.61
C GLU A 186 -15.56 14.79 3.95
N GLU A 187 -15.61 14.53 2.66
CA GLU A 187 -16.85 14.72 1.93
C GLU A 187 -17.81 13.57 2.23
N PRO A 188 -19.07 13.88 2.56
CA PRO A 188 -20.07 12.83 2.74
C PRO A 188 -20.18 12.00 1.46
N LYS A 189 -19.82 10.74 1.51
CA LYS A 189 -19.94 9.85 0.37
C LYS A 189 -21.38 9.41 0.22
N GLU A 190 -22.02 9.80 -0.87
CA GLU A 190 -23.35 9.33 -1.22
C GLU A 190 -23.23 8.13 -2.16
N THR A 191 -23.82 7.02 -1.75
CA THR A 191 -23.86 5.79 -2.54
C THR A 191 -25.30 5.51 -2.97
N GLN A 192 -25.53 5.39 -4.25
CA GLN A 192 -26.81 4.97 -4.79
C GLN A 192 -26.84 3.45 -4.95
N ILE A 193 -27.78 2.81 -4.27
CA ILE A 193 -27.92 1.35 -4.31
C ILE A 193 -29.26 1.01 -4.97
N ARG A 194 -29.21 0.24 -6.04
CA ARG A 194 -30.43 -0.28 -6.66
C ARG A 194 -30.98 -1.40 -5.77
N ALA A 195 -32.17 -1.20 -5.25
CA ALA A 195 -32.87 -2.14 -4.39
C ALA A 195 -34.19 -2.57 -5.04
N TYR A 196 -34.81 -3.63 -4.53
CA TYR A 196 -36.13 -4.09 -4.96
C TYR A 196 -37.09 -4.05 -3.76
N ASP A 197 -38.18 -3.28 -3.90
CA ASP A 197 -39.25 -3.23 -2.92
C ASP A 197 -40.20 -4.40 -3.16
N ARG A 198 -40.20 -5.37 -2.24
CA ARG A 198 -40.99 -6.60 -2.35
C ARG A 198 -42.49 -6.36 -2.16
N GLU A 199 -42.86 -5.35 -1.38
CA GLU A 199 -44.26 -5.03 -1.11
C GLU A 199 -44.92 -4.37 -2.33
N LYS A 200 -44.17 -3.48 -2.99
CA LYS A 200 -44.62 -2.79 -4.19
C LYS A 200 -44.29 -3.48 -5.49
N SER A 201 -43.47 -4.55 -5.42
CA SER A 201 -42.95 -5.27 -6.59
C SER A 201 -42.26 -4.38 -7.63
N GLU A 202 -41.55 -3.35 -7.18
CA GLU A 202 -40.88 -2.39 -8.04
C GLU A 202 -39.41 -2.14 -7.65
N PRO A 203 -38.53 -1.78 -8.63
CA PRO A 203 -37.18 -1.35 -8.31
C PRO A 203 -37.20 0.03 -7.61
N ARG A 204 -36.35 0.18 -6.61
CA ARG A 204 -36.19 1.42 -5.83
C ARG A 204 -34.72 1.78 -5.76
N MET A 205 -34.41 3.08 -5.86
CA MET A 205 -33.08 3.61 -5.55
C MET A 205 -33.02 4.01 -4.08
N LEU A 206 -32.03 3.49 -3.38
CA LEU A 206 -31.72 3.89 -2.00
C LEU A 206 -30.45 4.73 -2.05
N THR A 207 -30.46 5.85 -1.34
CA THR A 207 -29.27 6.68 -1.15
C THR A 207 -28.73 6.41 0.25
N GLY A 208 -27.55 5.81 0.32
CA GLY A 208 -26.77 5.72 1.56
C GLY A 208 -25.85 6.94 1.63
N ARG A 209 -25.72 7.53 2.82
CA ARG A 209 -24.76 8.60 3.08
C ARG A 209 -23.84 8.15 4.20
N SER A 210 -22.54 8.11 3.94
CA SER A 210 -21.51 7.88 4.95
C SER A 210 -20.69 9.15 5.13
N SER A 211 -20.40 9.53 6.36
CA SER A 211 -19.51 10.64 6.69
C SER A 211 -18.63 10.25 7.87
N MET A 212 -17.39 10.68 7.86
CA MET A 212 -16.53 10.63 9.02
C MET A 212 -16.85 11.82 9.93
N THR A 213 -17.15 11.57 11.20
CA THR A 213 -17.35 12.61 12.21
C THR A 213 -16.32 12.42 13.31
N GLY A 214 -15.56 13.47 13.62
CA GLY A 214 -14.54 13.49 14.67
C GLY A 214 -13.82 14.82 14.70
N ASP A 215 -12.94 15.04 15.68
CA ASP A 215 -12.10 16.24 15.78
C ASP A 215 -10.91 16.15 14.82
N LEU A 216 -11.23 15.90 13.54
CA LEU A 216 -10.25 15.79 12.45
C LEU A 216 -10.08 17.12 11.70
N ASP A 217 -10.72 18.19 12.15
CA ASP A 217 -10.81 19.48 11.43
C ASP A 217 -9.45 20.07 11.01
N SER A 218 -8.40 19.87 11.80
CA SER A 218 -7.08 20.38 11.43
C SER A 218 -6.40 19.53 10.36
N PHE A 219 -6.50 18.21 10.46
CA PHE A 219 -5.91 17.28 9.51
C PHE A 219 -6.63 17.37 8.15
N THR A 220 -7.96 17.31 8.18
CA THR A 220 -8.79 17.32 6.99
C THR A 220 -8.71 18.64 6.23
N ARG A 221 -8.63 19.79 6.92
CA ARG A 221 -8.36 21.07 6.27
C ARG A 221 -7.03 21.08 5.51
N ARG A 222 -6.02 20.38 6.02
CA ARG A 222 -4.72 20.27 5.35
C ARG A 222 -4.78 19.34 4.14
N LEU A 223 -5.63 18.30 4.14
CA LEU A 223 -5.82 17.40 3.00
C LEU A 223 -6.29 18.14 1.73
N ARG A 224 -7.10 19.19 1.86
CA ARG A 224 -7.56 20.00 0.72
C ARG A 224 -6.44 20.65 -0.08
N ASN A 225 -5.26 20.77 0.51
CA ASN A 225 -4.08 21.32 -0.15
C ASN A 225 -3.17 20.23 -0.74
N VAL A 226 -3.59 18.96 -0.68
CA VAL A 226 -2.86 17.83 -1.24
C VAL A 226 -3.49 17.43 -2.55
N THR A 227 -2.67 17.35 -3.59
CA THR A 227 -3.02 16.77 -4.89
C THR A 227 -2.12 15.58 -5.16
N TYR A 228 -2.52 14.71 -6.07
CA TYR A 228 -1.71 13.56 -6.44
C TYR A 228 -1.75 13.28 -7.94
N SER A 229 -0.74 12.57 -8.40
CA SER A 229 -0.71 11.93 -9.71
C SER A 229 -0.09 10.53 -9.57
N ILE A 230 -0.49 9.58 -10.42
CA ILE A 230 0.14 8.26 -10.50
C ILE A 230 0.63 8.06 -11.92
N VAL A 231 1.91 7.80 -12.07
CA VAL A 231 2.57 7.55 -13.35
C VAL A 231 3.33 6.25 -13.32
N GLN A 232 3.38 5.56 -14.46
CA GLN A 232 4.16 4.35 -14.64
C GLN A 232 5.39 4.67 -15.45
N GLU A 233 6.53 4.15 -15.03
CA GLU A 233 7.76 4.26 -15.80
C GLU A 233 8.67 3.06 -15.56
N ASP A 234 9.46 2.70 -16.57
CA ASP A 234 10.57 1.75 -16.46
C ASP A 234 11.87 2.54 -16.42
N SER A 235 12.42 2.73 -15.22
CA SER A 235 13.58 3.60 -15.01
C SER A 235 14.46 3.11 -13.86
N GLY A 236 15.62 3.78 -13.68
CA GLY A 236 16.46 3.55 -12.51
C GLY A 236 15.74 3.78 -11.17
N LEU A 237 14.70 4.67 -11.15
CA LEU A 237 13.90 4.88 -9.94
C LEU A 237 13.12 3.62 -9.58
N THR A 238 12.40 3.03 -10.54
CA THR A 238 11.58 1.84 -10.32
C THR A 238 12.44 0.59 -10.14
N PHE A 239 13.59 0.49 -10.80
CA PHE A 239 14.58 -0.56 -10.53
C PHE A 239 15.08 -0.52 -9.07
N ALA A 240 15.33 0.68 -8.52
CA ALA A 240 15.74 0.81 -7.12
C ALA A 240 14.64 0.36 -6.15
N THR A 241 13.36 0.61 -6.45
CA THR A 241 12.26 0.12 -5.62
C THR A 241 12.04 -1.39 -5.74
N ASP A 242 12.26 -2.00 -6.90
CA ASP A 242 12.25 -3.47 -7.06
C ASP A 242 13.29 -4.12 -6.12
N VAL A 243 14.52 -3.59 -6.13
CA VAL A 243 15.58 -4.05 -5.21
C VAL A 243 15.20 -3.86 -3.74
N LEU A 244 14.64 -2.71 -3.39
CA LEU A 244 14.23 -2.38 -2.02
C LEU A 244 13.07 -3.26 -1.56
N ALA A 245 11.99 -3.37 -2.33
CA ALA A 245 10.80 -4.14 -2.00
C ALA A 245 11.13 -5.63 -1.81
N ASN A 246 11.94 -6.20 -2.71
CA ASN A 246 12.42 -7.58 -2.59
C ASN A 246 13.25 -7.79 -1.30
N SER A 247 14.10 -6.83 -0.93
CA SER A 247 14.90 -6.93 0.29
C SER A 247 14.05 -6.84 1.54
N ILE A 248 13.07 -5.94 1.58
CA ILE A 248 12.12 -5.80 2.68
C ILE A 248 11.30 -7.09 2.82
N GLY A 249 10.73 -7.57 1.71
CA GLY A 249 9.96 -8.81 1.70
C GLY A 249 10.76 -10.00 2.23
N TYR A 250 12.02 -10.12 1.83
CA TYR A 250 12.93 -11.14 2.37
C TYR A 250 13.13 -10.98 3.88
N GLN A 251 13.45 -9.76 4.35
CA GLN A 251 13.70 -9.51 5.78
C GLN A 251 12.47 -9.81 6.64
N LEU A 252 11.29 -9.35 6.22
CA LEU A 252 10.03 -9.61 6.92
C LEU A 252 9.74 -11.11 6.99
N THR A 253 9.92 -11.83 5.88
CA THR A 253 9.74 -13.29 5.83
C THR A 253 10.68 -14.01 6.78
N GLN A 254 11.96 -13.62 6.85
CA GLN A 254 12.93 -14.24 7.76
C GLN A 254 12.56 -13.96 9.23
N ASN A 255 12.22 -12.70 9.55
CA ASN A 255 11.84 -12.33 10.91
C ASN A 255 10.53 -13.01 11.36
N ALA A 256 9.53 -13.11 10.46
CA ALA A 256 8.29 -13.82 10.75
C ALA A 256 8.53 -15.32 11.00
N LYS A 257 9.43 -15.96 10.26
CA LYS A 257 9.81 -17.36 10.47
C LYS A 257 10.58 -17.55 11.78
N ALA A 258 11.50 -16.65 12.11
CA ALA A 258 12.35 -16.77 13.30
C ALA A 258 11.65 -16.47 14.61
N LYS A 259 10.75 -15.49 14.61
CA LYS A 259 10.07 -14.97 15.81
C LYS A 259 8.62 -15.44 15.96
N GLY A 260 8.12 -16.24 15.01
CA GLY A 260 6.71 -16.49 14.85
C GLY A 260 6.01 -15.32 14.17
N LYS A 261 4.68 -15.40 14.03
CA LYS A 261 3.87 -14.38 13.35
C LYS A 261 3.93 -13.06 14.13
N ILE A 262 4.56 -12.06 13.51
CA ILE A 262 4.83 -10.73 14.10
C ILE A 262 3.97 -9.66 13.44
N ASP A 263 3.81 -8.53 14.11
CA ASP A 263 3.23 -7.31 13.52
C ASP A 263 4.16 -6.80 12.41
N LEU A 264 3.77 -6.97 11.15
CA LEU A 264 4.64 -6.77 9.98
C LEU A 264 5.10 -5.33 9.77
N ASN A 265 4.32 -4.36 10.25
CA ASN A 265 4.60 -2.93 10.08
C ASN A 265 5.23 -2.31 11.33
N SER A 266 5.80 -3.15 12.20
CA SER A 266 6.53 -2.73 13.39
C SER A 266 8.04 -2.60 13.13
N ARG A 267 8.72 -1.79 13.94
CA ARG A 267 10.19 -1.69 13.91
C ARG A 267 10.87 -3.05 14.15
N ALA A 268 10.28 -3.88 15.00
CA ALA A 268 10.78 -5.22 15.27
C ALA A 268 10.71 -6.15 14.04
N ALA A 269 9.77 -5.93 13.14
CA ALA A 269 9.62 -6.72 11.92
C ALA A 269 10.72 -6.44 10.90
N ILE A 270 11.16 -5.18 10.77
CA ILE A 270 12.19 -4.76 9.83
C ILE A 270 13.60 -4.73 10.46
N ALA A 271 13.72 -5.07 11.75
CA ALA A 271 14.98 -5.07 12.46
C ALA A 271 16.02 -5.96 11.77
N GLY A 272 17.24 -5.44 11.66
CA GLY A 272 18.35 -6.06 10.95
C GLY A 272 18.41 -5.77 9.44
N HIS A 273 17.43 -5.06 8.89
CA HIS A 273 17.55 -4.52 7.54
C HIS A 273 18.55 -3.36 7.55
N ARG A 274 19.46 -3.34 6.56
CA ARG A 274 20.54 -2.33 6.50
C ARG A 274 20.03 -0.88 6.60
N LEU A 275 18.86 -0.61 6.01
CA LEU A 275 18.26 0.72 5.94
C LEU A 275 17.14 0.92 6.99
N GLU A 276 17.13 0.14 8.08
CA GLU A 276 16.03 0.14 9.07
C GLU A 276 15.74 1.50 9.70
N HIS A 277 16.75 2.38 9.76
CA HIS A 277 16.64 3.71 10.38
C HIS A 277 15.88 4.73 9.53
N TYR A 278 15.73 4.49 8.23
CA TYR A 278 15.10 5.43 7.30
C TYR A 278 13.61 5.18 7.10
N PHE A 279 13.04 4.11 7.69
CA PHE A 279 11.62 3.79 7.50
C PHE A 279 10.73 4.73 8.29
N TYR A 280 9.87 5.44 7.55
CA TYR A 280 8.81 6.27 8.10
C TYR A 280 7.54 5.45 8.35
N GLY A 281 6.82 5.79 9.43
CA GLY A 281 5.51 5.20 9.72
C GLY A 281 5.52 3.75 10.21
N VAL A 282 6.70 3.24 10.65
CA VAL A 282 6.78 1.97 11.39
C VAL A 282 6.45 2.20 12.86
N THR A 283 5.69 1.28 13.44
CA THR A 283 5.25 1.40 14.83
C THR A 283 6.30 0.83 15.79
N GLU A 284 6.39 1.42 17.00
CA GLU A 284 7.31 0.97 18.06
C GLU A 284 6.80 -0.30 18.79
N GLY A 285 5.76 -0.97 18.29
CA GLY A 285 5.28 -2.25 18.81
C GLY A 285 4.11 -2.13 19.80
N THR A 286 4.31 -2.28 21.11
CA THR A 286 3.22 -2.55 22.08
C THR A 286 2.28 -1.37 22.37
N ILE A 287 2.67 -0.13 22.09
CA ILE A 287 1.89 1.06 22.49
C ILE A 287 0.95 1.53 21.36
N MET A 288 1.41 1.48 20.11
CA MET A 288 0.60 1.78 18.95
C MET A 288 0.83 0.70 17.89
N ARG A 289 -0.22 0.00 17.50
CA ARG A 289 -0.19 -0.95 16.41
C ARG A 289 -0.62 -0.26 15.12
N ASN A 290 -0.02 -0.68 14.00
CA ASN A 290 -0.50 -0.30 12.69
C ASN A 290 -1.93 -0.85 12.50
N PRO A 291 -2.88 -0.08 11.93
CA PRO A 291 -4.22 -0.58 11.64
C PRO A 291 -4.22 -1.90 10.86
N SER A 292 -3.33 -2.06 9.89
CA SER A 292 -3.20 -3.31 9.11
C SER A 292 -2.81 -4.49 9.98
N ASP A 293 -1.88 -4.33 10.92
CA ASP A 293 -1.47 -5.39 11.84
C ASP A 293 -2.58 -5.75 12.84
N THR A 294 -3.53 -4.84 13.06
CA THR A 294 -4.68 -5.06 13.93
C THR A 294 -5.82 -5.76 13.19
N ILE A 295 -6.12 -5.33 11.98
CA ILE A 295 -7.22 -5.84 11.16
C ILE A 295 -6.85 -7.17 10.51
N TYR A 296 -5.67 -7.22 9.86
CA TYR A 296 -5.19 -8.35 9.06
C TYR A 296 -4.19 -9.21 9.84
N ARG A 297 -4.58 -9.62 11.03
CA ARG A 297 -3.73 -10.40 11.94
C ARG A 297 -3.22 -11.69 11.31
N PRO A 298 -2.04 -12.14 11.71
CA PRO A 298 -1.56 -13.46 11.30
C PRO A 298 -2.51 -14.56 11.76
N PRO A 299 -2.71 -15.61 10.95
CA PRO A 299 -3.58 -16.73 11.30
C PRO A 299 -3.16 -17.36 12.64
N GLY A 300 -4.14 -17.62 13.51
CA GLY A 300 -3.94 -18.24 14.83
C GLY A 300 -3.67 -17.29 15.99
N GLN A 301 -3.62 -15.97 15.79
CA GLN A 301 -3.73 -15.00 16.90
C GLN A 301 -5.22 -14.67 17.11
N THR A 302 -5.78 -15.19 18.19
CA THR A 302 -7.06 -14.72 18.77
C THR A 302 -6.76 -13.59 19.74
N ASP A 303 -7.73 -12.68 19.94
CA ASP A 303 -7.67 -11.61 20.96
C ASP A 303 -7.35 -12.13 22.36
#